data_bf28f065f706d52f11b1c6f7075b1beb
#
_entry.id   bf28f065f706d52f11b1c6f7075b1beb
#
_cell.length_a   1.000
_cell.length_b   1.000
_cell.length_c   1.000
_cell.angle_alpha   90.00
_cell.angle_beta   90.00
_cell.angle_gamma   90.00
#
_symmetry.space_group_name_H-M   'P 1'
#
loop_
_entity.id
_entity.type
_entity.pdbx_description
1 polymer ?
#
loop_
_entity_poly.entity_id
_entity_poly.type
_entity_poly.pdbx_seq_one_letter_code
_entity_poly.pdbx_strand_id
1 'polypeptide(L)'
;MKENEMIHTSRVLIVEGKYDAARLSHLTDAMILLTDGFGIYSDKKRQQLFKALAQKNGLILLTDSDAAGFRIRTYITNLVGEKNVVQAYVPAIHGKEKRKEQPGKEGLLGVEGVDDAIVLQALRNALGAEAGAAAASPEGRQITYTDLYEWGLSGRPGSAERKAKLLNALGLPPRLSKKELVEALNRLYTFEQLDELRLKILNS
;
A
#
# COMPACT_ATOMS: atom_id res chain seq x y z
N MET A 1 13.13 14.43 23.59
CA MET A 1 12.27 13.97 22.52
C MET A 1 12.32 12.44 22.56
N LYS A 2 11.21 11.78 22.95
CA LYS A 2 11.13 10.31 22.84
C LYS A 2 11.12 10.01 21.35
N GLU A 3 12.07 9.20 20.86
CA GLU A 3 12.04 8.64 19.52
C GLU A 3 10.67 8.02 19.30
N ASN A 4 9.94 8.54 18.32
CA ASN A 4 8.68 7.93 17.87
C ASN A 4 9.08 6.57 17.28
N GLU A 5 8.85 5.50 18.01
CA GLU A 5 9.15 4.14 17.55
C GLU A 5 8.31 3.88 16.30
N MET A 6 8.99 3.82 15.17
CA MET A 6 8.41 3.44 13.88
C MET A 6 7.77 2.03 13.98
N ILE A 7 6.63 1.84 13.36
CA ILE A 7 6.00 0.51 13.24
C ILE A 7 6.70 -0.28 12.13
N HIS A 8 7.25 -1.41 12.50
CA HIS A 8 7.87 -2.36 11.56
C HIS A 8 6.92 -3.51 11.29
N THR A 9 6.63 -3.79 10.03
CA THR A 9 5.73 -4.90 9.65
C THR A 9 5.93 -5.35 8.21
N SER A 10 5.79 -6.65 7.97
CA SER A 10 5.76 -7.22 6.62
C SER A 10 4.40 -7.05 5.92
N ARG A 11 3.35 -6.71 6.67
CA ARG A 11 2.01 -6.50 6.10
C ARG A 11 1.97 -5.26 5.22
N VAL A 12 1.04 -5.24 4.27
CA VAL A 12 0.80 -4.09 3.41
C VAL A 12 -0.27 -3.21 4.02
N LEU A 13 0.03 -1.94 4.21
CA LEU A 13 -0.90 -0.95 4.75
C LEU A 13 -1.75 -0.35 3.62
N ILE A 14 -3.05 -0.50 3.72
CA ILE A 14 -4.02 0.06 2.78
C ILE A 14 -4.68 1.28 3.40
N VAL A 15 -4.63 2.40 2.70
CA VAL A 15 -5.21 3.69 3.09
C VAL A 15 -6.04 4.29 1.97
N GLU A 16 -6.83 5.33 2.26
CA GLU A 16 -7.74 5.90 1.27
C GLU A 16 -7.03 6.79 0.25
N GLY A 17 -6.16 7.69 0.72
CA GLY A 17 -5.64 8.76 -0.09
C GLY A 17 -4.14 9.02 0.07
N LYS A 18 -3.65 9.87 -0.83
CA LYS A 18 -2.21 10.23 -0.90
C LYS A 18 -1.70 10.98 0.35
N TYR A 19 -2.58 11.73 1.02
CA TYR A 19 -2.21 12.49 2.21
C TYR A 19 -2.02 11.57 3.42
N ASP A 20 -2.88 10.54 3.55
CA ASP A 20 -2.71 9.47 4.54
C ASP A 20 -1.39 8.76 4.32
N ALA A 21 -1.11 8.35 3.07
CA ALA A 21 0.13 7.66 2.72
C ALA A 21 1.38 8.51 3.00
N ALA A 22 1.36 9.79 2.62
CA ALA A 22 2.48 10.70 2.86
C ALA A 22 2.77 10.84 4.36
N ARG A 23 1.74 10.95 5.18
CA ARG A 23 1.88 11.02 6.63
C ARG A 23 2.40 9.72 7.22
N LEU A 24 1.79 8.60 6.86
CA LEU A 24 2.13 7.29 7.42
C LEU A 24 3.53 6.81 7.04
N SER A 25 4.08 7.30 5.93
CA SER A 25 5.45 6.97 5.50
C SER A 25 6.54 7.37 6.51
N HIS A 26 6.22 8.24 7.48
CA HIS A 26 7.11 8.62 8.58
C HIS A 26 6.89 7.80 9.85
N LEU A 27 5.81 7.01 9.91
CA LEU A 27 5.39 6.25 11.09
C LEU A 27 5.59 4.74 10.93
N THR A 28 5.80 4.25 9.71
CA THR A 28 5.98 2.82 9.43
C THR A 28 6.87 2.58 8.21
N ASP A 29 7.54 1.43 8.19
CA ASP A 29 8.25 0.89 7.03
C ASP A 29 7.36 -0.01 6.15
N ALA A 30 6.10 -0.16 6.50
CA ALA A 30 5.14 -0.94 5.71
C ALA A 30 5.05 -0.41 4.27
N MET A 31 4.90 -1.31 3.30
CA MET A 31 4.42 -0.92 1.98
C MET A 31 3.04 -0.29 2.09
N ILE A 32 2.85 0.93 1.60
CA ILE A 32 1.58 1.64 1.65
C ILE A 32 0.95 1.67 0.26
N LEU A 33 -0.30 1.22 0.15
CA LEU A 33 -1.09 1.29 -1.07
C LEU A 33 -2.39 2.05 -0.86
N LEU A 34 -2.83 2.72 -1.92
CA LEU A 34 -4.04 3.54 -1.90
C LEU A 34 -5.23 2.77 -2.49
N THR A 35 -6.41 3.00 -1.91
CA THR A 35 -7.68 2.59 -2.53
C THR A 35 -8.12 3.58 -3.60
N ASP A 36 -7.66 4.82 -3.52
CA ASP A 36 -8.16 5.95 -4.31
C ASP A 36 -9.67 6.15 -4.08
N GLY A 37 -10.05 6.13 -2.81
CA GLY A 37 -11.44 6.20 -2.38
C GLY A 37 -12.28 5.07 -3.01
N PHE A 38 -13.41 5.41 -3.60
CA PHE A 38 -14.30 4.45 -4.27
C PHE A 38 -13.76 3.90 -5.60
N GLY A 39 -12.61 4.38 -6.10
CA GLY A 39 -11.95 3.85 -7.30
C GLY A 39 -11.65 2.36 -7.20
N ILE A 40 -11.41 1.85 -5.98
CA ILE A 40 -11.16 0.43 -5.74
C ILE A 40 -12.29 -0.49 -6.26
N TYR A 41 -13.54 -0.04 -6.30
CA TYR A 41 -14.66 -0.87 -6.76
C TYR A 41 -14.60 -1.22 -8.25
N SER A 42 -13.99 -0.38 -9.07
CA SER A 42 -13.88 -0.56 -10.53
C SER A 42 -12.49 -0.98 -11.00
N ASP A 43 -11.43 -0.73 -10.23
CA ASP A 43 -10.05 -1.05 -10.60
C ASP A 43 -9.72 -2.54 -10.37
N LYS A 44 -10.04 -3.37 -11.37
CA LYS A 44 -9.81 -4.83 -11.32
C LYS A 44 -8.35 -5.21 -11.11
N LYS A 45 -7.40 -4.45 -11.67
CA LYS A 45 -5.97 -4.73 -11.50
C LYS A 45 -5.50 -4.42 -10.07
N ARG A 46 -6.00 -3.34 -9.48
CA ARG A 46 -5.73 -3.02 -8.08
C ARG A 46 -6.34 -4.06 -7.13
N GLN A 47 -7.55 -4.53 -7.43
CA GLN A 47 -8.18 -5.63 -6.70
C GLN A 47 -7.34 -6.91 -6.75
N GLN A 48 -6.80 -7.27 -7.92
CA GLN A 48 -5.91 -8.43 -8.08
C GLN A 48 -4.60 -8.27 -7.29
N LEU A 49 -3.99 -7.09 -7.34
CA LEU A 49 -2.80 -6.78 -6.55
C LEU A 49 -3.07 -6.93 -5.05
N PHE A 50 -4.20 -6.40 -4.56
CA PHE A 50 -4.57 -6.53 -3.15
C PHE A 50 -4.75 -8.00 -2.75
N LYS A 51 -5.40 -8.83 -3.60
CA LYS A 51 -5.53 -10.27 -3.35
C LYS A 51 -4.18 -10.97 -3.25
N ALA A 52 -3.28 -10.72 -4.20
CA ALA A 52 -1.95 -11.33 -4.22
C ALA A 52 -1.12 -10.95 -2.98
N LEU A 53 -1.11 -9.67 -2.62
CA LEU A 53 -0.39 -9.17 -1.45
C LEU A 53 -1.03 -9.65 -0.14
N ALA A 54 -2.36 -9.73 -0.07
CA ALA A 54 -3.08 -10.25 1.09
C ALA A 54 -2.69 -11.71 1.38
N GLN A 55 -2.60 -12.54 0.35
CA GLN A 55 -2.21 -13.94 0.50
C GLN A 55 -0.75 -14.10 0.94
N LYS A 56 0.14 -13.24 0.47
CA LYS A 56 1.58 -13.36 0.72
C LYS A 56 2.04 -12.68 2.02
N ASN A 57 1.51 -11.50 2.30
CA ASN A 57 1.97 -10.64 3.39
C ASN A 57 0.88 -10.35 4.43
N GLY A 58 -0.38 -10.52 4.08
CA GLY A 58 -1.51 -9.96 4.83
C GLY A 58 -1.63 -8.45 4.63
N LEU A 59 -2.80 -7.91 4.93
CA LEU A 59 -3.10 -6.48 4.83
C LEU A 59 -3.39 -5.88 6.20
N ILE A 60 -3.10 -4.59 6.34
CA ILE A 60 -3.62 -3.72 7.40
C ILE A 60 -4.55 -2.74 6.71
N LEU A 61 -5.80 -2.62 7.17
CA LEU A 61 -6.72 -1.59 6.68
C LEU A 61 -6.77 -0.44 7.67
N LEU A 62 -6.38 0.74 7.23
CA LEU A 62 -6.48 2.00 7.98
C LEU A 62 -7.19 3.02 7.09
N THR A 63 -8.49 3.14 7.28
CA THR A 63 -9.36 4.08 6.55
C THR A 63 -9.96 5.07 7.54
N ASP A 64 -10.55 6.15 7.03
CA ASP A 64 -11.25 7.11 7.86
C ASP A 64 -12.37 6.45 8.67
N SER A 65 -12.71 7.06 9.80
CA SER A 65 -13.75 6.55 10.72
C SER A 65 -15.15 7.05 10.35
N ASP A 66 -15.37 7.32 9.07
CA ASP A 66 -16.67 7.72 8.52
C ASP A 66 -17.35 6.58 7.73
N ALA A 67 -18.59 6.78 7.30
CA ALA A 67 -19.35 5.78 6.57
C ALA A 67 -18.68 5.36 5.24
N ALA A 68 -17.94 6.26 4.59
CA ALA A 68 -17.22 5.94 3.34
C ALA A 68 -16.06 4.99 3.61
N GLY A 69 -15.24 5.29 4.62
CA GLY A 69 -14.13 4.43 5.05
C GLY A 69 -14.60 3.04 5.48
N PHE A 70 -15.70 2.93 6.23
CA PHE A 70 -16.26 1.63 6.61
C PHE A 70 -16.76 0.81 5.41
N ARG A 71 -17.32 1.43 4.38
CA ARG A 71 -17.72 0.74 3.14
C ARG A 71 -16.51 0.21 2.38
N ILE A 72 -15.45 1.00 2.24
CA ILE A 72 -14.20 0.59 1.60
C ILE A 72 -13.59 -0.57 2.36
N ARG A 73 -13.53 -0.48 3.68
CA ARG A 73 -13.02 -1.51 4.58
C ARG A 73 -13.76 -2.84 4.40
N THR A 74 -15.09 -2.82 4.47
CA THR A 74 -15.94 -4.01 4.26
C THR A 74 -15.70 -4.60 2.88
N TYR A 75 -15.62 -3.77 1.84
CA TYR A 75 -15.39 -4.23 0.48
C TYR A 75 -14.05 -4.95 0.35
N ILE A 76 -12.97 -4.37 0.86
CA ILE A 76 -11.62 -4.97 0.78
C ILE A 76 -11.57 -6.26 1.59
N THR A 77 -12.14 -6.28 2.78
CA THR A 77 -12.19 -7.50 3.61
C THR A 77 -12.89 -8.65 2.88
N ASN A 78 -14.03 -8.39 2.25
CA ASN A 78 -14.74 -9.39 1.44
C ASN A 78 -13.94 -9.81 0.20
N LEU A 79 -13.19 -8.88 -0.40
CA LEU A 79 -12.39 -9.14 -1.61
C LEU A 79 -11.22 -10.10 -1.35
N VAL A 80 -10.54 -9.95 -0.21
CA VAL A 80 -9.28 -10.67 0.09
C VAL A 80 -9.45 -11.79 1.13
N GLY A 81 -10.57 -11.81 1.83
CA GLY A 81 -10.88 -12.72 2.92
C GLY A 81 -10.41 -12.20 4.29
N GLU A 82 -11.27 -12.34 5.30
CA GLU A 82 -11.09 -11.79 6.65
C GLU A 82 -9.77 -12.23 7.31
N LYS A 83 -9.39 -13.49 7.15
CA LYS A 83 -8.14 -14.05 7.71
C LYS A 83 -6.86 -13.38 7.22
N ASN A 84 -6.92 -12.67 6.09
CA ASN A 84 -5.78 -12.01 5.47
C ASN A 84 -5.69 -10.52 5.84
N VAL A 85 -6.56 -10.02 6.72
CA VAL A 85 -6.70 -8.61 7.04
C VAL A 85 -6.68 -8.39 8.54
N VAL A 86 -5.92 -7.41 8.98
CA VAL A 86 -6.07 -6.81 10.30
C VAL A 86 -6.64 -5.41 10.16
N GLN A 87 -7.51 -5.03 11.08
CA GLN A 87 -8.24 -3.76 11.05
C GLN A 87 -7.61 -2.79 12.04
N ALA A 88 -7.05 -1.68 11.55
CA ALA A 88 -6.61 -0.57 12.38
C ALA A 88 -7.68 0.52 12.41
N TYR A 89 -8.02 1.01 13.59
CA TYR A 89 -9.06 2.02 13.79
C TYR A 89 -8.49 3.24 14.50
N VAL A 90 -8.62 4.41 13.87
CA VAL A 90 -8.47 5.68 14.57
C VAL A 90 -9.81 6.08 15.19
N PRO A 91 -9.82 6.74 16.35
CA PRO A 91 -11.07 7.21 16.97
C PRO A 91 -11.76 8.24 16.08
N ALA A 92 -13.09 8.28 16.15
CA ALA A 92 -13.90 9.31 15.52
C ALA A 92 -13.72 10.64 16.28
N ILE A 93 -12.84 11.50 15.79
CA ILE A 93 -12.56 12.82 16.37
C ILE A 93 -13.23 13.87 15.53
N HIS A 94 -14.09 14.69 16.14
CA HIS A 94 -14.69 15.83 15.45
C HIS A 94 -13.66 16.91 15.16
N GLY A 95 -13.65 17.40 13.93
CA GLY A 95 -12.70 18.41 13.51
C GLY A 95 -12.68 18.61 12.01
N LYS A 96 -11.72 19.44 11.61
CA LYS A 96 -11.45 19.74 10.21
C LYS A 96 -9.94 19.64 9.98
N GLU A 97 -9.54 18.91 8.96
CA GLU A 97 -8.13 18.85 8.56
C GLU A 97 -7.67 20.24 8.12
N LYS A 98 -6.44 20.61 8.52
CA LYS A 98 -5.87 21.94 8.25
C LYS A 98 -5.91 22.34 6.77
N ARG A 99 -5.84 21.35 5.88
CA ARG A 99 -5.84 21.53 4.43
C ARG A 99 -7.22 21.84 3.84
N LYS A 100 -8.30 21.34 4.47
CA LYS A 100 -9.66 21.48 3.95
C LYS A 100 -10.26 22.84 4.36
N GLU A 101 -11.00 23.48 3.47
CA GLU A 101 -11.75 24.70 3.79
C GLU A 101 -12.95 24.40 4.69
N GLN A 102 -13.58 23.23 4.48
CA GLN A 102 -14.75 22.79 5.25
C GLN A 102 -14.53 21.38 5.80
N PRO A 103 -15.18 21.01 6.92
CA PRO A 103 -15.16 19.65 7.44
C PRO A 103 -15.75 18.67 6.41
N GLY A 104 -15.38 17.39 6.52
CA GLY A 104 -16.06 16.31 5.81
C GLY A 104 -17.55 16.22 6.17
N LYS A 105 -18.32 15.42 5.43
CA LYS A 105 -19.78 15.31 5.61
C LYS A 105 -20.22 14.99 7.04
N GLU A 106 -19.44 14.20 7.76
CA GLU A 106 -19.72 13.79 9.14
C GLU A 106 -18.97 14.65 10.17
N GLY A 107 -18.21 15.66 9.73
CA GLY A 107 -17.44 16.54 10.62
C GLY A 107 -16.33 15.82 11.37
N LEU A 108 -15.89 14.65 10.88
CA LEU A 108 -14.81 13.86 11.48
C LEU A 108 -13.49 14.16 10.82
N LEU A 109 -12.40 14.08 11.60
CA LEU A 109 -11.04 14.09 11.09
C LEU A 109 -10.75 12.76 10.37
N GLY A 110 -10.23 12.85 9.17
CA GLY A 110 -9.62 11.71 8.50
C GLY A 110 -8.28 11.32 9.14
N VAL A 111 -7.72 10.19 8.72
CA VAL A 111 -6.43 9.67 9.19
C VAL A 111 -5.35 10.75 9.12
N GLU A 112 -5.36 11.59 8.08
CA GLU A 112 -4.40 12.70 7.90
C GLU A 112 -4.48 13.77 9.01
N GLY A 113 -5.61 13.91 9.70
CA GLY A 113 -5.86 14.93 10.73
C GLY A 113 -5.63 14.46 12.18
N VAL A 114 -5.47 13.17 12.39
CA VAL A 114 -5.35 12.56 13.74
C VAL A 114 -3.88 12.57 14.20
N ASP A 115 -3.60 12.76 15.49
CA ASP A 115 -2.23 12.79 16.02
C ASP A 115 -1.46 11.50 15.78
N ASP A 116 -0.13 11.61 15.53
CA ASP A 116 0.75 10.48 15.26
C ASP A 116 0.73 9.40 16.34
N ALA A 117 0.68 9.81 17.62
CA ALA A 117 0.60 8.88 18.74
C ALA A 117 -0.66 8.01 18.69
N ILE A 118 -1.80 8.57 18.26
CA ILE A 118 -3.07 7.86 18.12
C ILE A 118 -3.00 6.88 16.95
N VAL A 119 -2.44 7.30 15.84
CA VAL A 119 -2.25 6.45 14.65
C VAL A 119 -1.30 5.29 14.96
N LEU A 120 -0.17 5.56 15.61
CA LEU A 120 0.77 4.52 16.05
C LEU A 120 0.11 3.52 16.99
N GLN A 121 -0.71 4.02 17.94
CA GLN A 121 -1.45 3.14 18.85
C GLN A 121 -2.46 2.28 18.11
N ALA A 122 -3.17 2.84 17.13
CA ALA A 122 -4.12 2.09 16.29
C ALA A 122 -3.42 0.95 15.50
N LEU A 123 -2.25 1.22 14.95
CA LEU A 123 -1.43 0.23 14.23
C LEU A 123 -0.90 -0.85 15.19
N ARG A 124 -0.40 -0.46 16.38
CA ARG A 124 0.05 -1.42 17.41
C ARG A 124 -1.08 -2.33 17.87
N ASN A 125 -2.25 -1.78 18.11
CA ASN A 125 -3.42 -2.55 18.54
C ASN A 125 -3.85 -3.57 17.45
N ALA A 126 -3.81 -3.16 16.18
CA ALA A 126 -4.17 -4.04 15.06
C ALA A 126 -3.16 -5.17 14.86
N LEU A 127 -1.87 -4.90 15.03
CA LEU A 127 -0.79 -5.85 14.81
C LEU A 127 -0.52 -6.74 16.04
N GLY A 128 -0.88 -6.30 17.25
CA GLY A 128 -0.59 -7.04 18.48
C GLY A 128 0.91 -7.36 18.60
N ALA A 129 1.23 -8.63 18.80
CA ALA A 129 2.63 -9.08 18.95
C ALA A 129 3.48 -8.93 17.66
N GLU A 130 2.86 -8.74 16.49
CA GLU A 130 3.56 -8.54 15.21
C GLU A 130 4.14 -7.12 15.07
N ALA A 131 3.71 -6.15 15.90
CA ALA A 131 4.05 -4.72 15.75
C ALA A 131 5.55 -4.40 15.88
N GLY A 132 6.36 -5.32 16.44
CA GLY A 132 7.81 -5.18 16.56
C GLY A 132 8.62 -6.11 15.68
N ALA A 133 7.94 -6.96 14.90
CA ALA A 133 8.61 -7.85 13.96
C ALA A 133 9.04 -7.06 12.72
N ALA A 134 10.35 -6.90 12.53
CA ALA A 134 10.87 -6.34 11.29
C ALA A 134 10.31 -7.11 10.09
N ALA A 135 9.95 -6.39 9.03
CA ALA A 135 9.58 -7.03 7.77
C ALA A 135 10.70 -8.00 7.38
N ALA A 136 10.37 -9.28 7.23
CA ALA A 136 11.32 -10.25 6.71
C ALA A 136 11.78 -9.73 5.36
N SER A 137 13.07 -9.43 5.23
CA SER A 137 13.64 -9.07 3.93
C SER A 137 13.38 -10.23 2.97
N PRO A 138 12.94 -9.97 1.74
CA PRO A 138 12.82 -11.02 0.74
C PRO A 138 14.14 -11.80 0.65
N GLU A 139 14.07 -13.11 0.63
CA GLU A 139 15.26 -13.93 0.41
C GLU A 139 15.86 -13.60 -0.98
N GLY A 140 17.18 -13.42 -1.04
CA GLY A 140 17.89 -13.16 -2.28
C GLY A 140 18.12 -11.70 -2.62
N ARG A 141 18.62 -11.45 -3.84
CA ARG A 141 18.86 -10.10 -4.39
C ARG A 141 17.55 -9.36 -4.60
N GLN A 142 17.48 -8.14 -4.10
CA GLN A 142 16.32 -7.29 -4.31
C GLN A 142 16.36 -6.57 -5.66
N ILE A 143 15.17 -6.39 -6.23
CA ILE A 143 14.93 -5.56 -7.40
C ILE A 143 15.03 -4.09 -6.98
N THR A 144 15.82 -3.31 -7.72
CA THR A 144 16.12 -1.91 -7.43
C THR A 144 15.64 -0.97 -8.54
N TYR A 145 15.75 0.33 -8.31
CA TYR A 145 15.53 1.34 -9.37
C TYR A 145 16.52 1.21 -10.52
N THR A 146 17.76 0.77 -10.23
CA THR A 146 18.80 0.51 -11.23
C THR A 146 18.38 -0.61 -12.17
N ASP A 147 17.81 -1.69 -11.63
CA ASP A 147 17.30 -2.79 -12.46
C ASP A 147 16.18 -2.32 -13.39
N LEU A 148 15.24 -1.50 -12.89
CA LEU A 148 14.20 -0.93 -13.75
C LEU A 148 14.78 -0.08 -14.90
N TYR A 149 15.87 0.65 -14.64
CA TYR A 149 16.56 1.43 -15.66
C TYR A 149 17.28 0.54 -16.67
N GLU A 150 18.05 -0.45 -16.21
CA GLU A 150 18.78 -1.41 -17.04
C GLU A 150 17.84 -2.21 -17.92
N TRP A 151 16.70 -2.64 -17.39
CA TRP A 151 15.65 -3.35 -18.13
C TRP A 151 14.85 -2.45 -19.08
N GLY A 152 15.17 -1.15 -19.12
CA GLY A 152 14.50 -0.17 -19.96
C GLY A 152 13.06 0.12 -19.57
N LEU A 153 12.69 -0.12 -18.32
CA LEU A 153 11.36 0.14 -17.75
C LEU A 153 11.25 1.55 -17.16
N SER A 154 12.37 2.28 -17.08
CA SER A 154 12.44 3.62 -16.51
C SER A 154 13.56 4.45 -17.16
N GLY A 155 13.33 5.75 -17.37
CA GLY A 155 14.40 6.72 -17.73
C GLY A 155 15.03 6.59 -19.12
N ARG A 156 14.49 5.76 -20.01
CA ARG A 156 14.95 5.57 -21.39
C ARG A 156 13.81 5.78 -22.40
N PRO A 157 14.12 6.12 -23.67
CA PRO A 157 13.10 6.16 -24.72
C PRO A 157 12.33 4.83 -24.81
N GLY A 158 10.99 4.89 -24.94
CA GLY A 158 10.11 3.72 -24.96
C GLY A 158 9.93 3.00 -23.63
N SER A 159 10.45 3.53 -22.51
CA SER A 159 10.32 2.90 -21.20
C SER A 159 8.86 2.84 -20.70
N ALA A 160 8.04 3.83 -21.06
CA ALA A 160 6.63 3.86 -20.68
C ALA A 160 5.86 2.69 -21.30
N GLU A 161 6.10 2.41 -22.59
CA GLU A 161 5.47 1.32 -23.34
C GLU A 161 5.92 -0.05 -22.82
N ARG A 162 7.25 -0.23 -22.63
CA ARG A 162 7.80 -1.47 -22.05
C ARG A 162 7.30 -1.73 -20.64
N LYS A 163 7.24 -0.69 -19.81
CA LYS A 163 6.66 -0.78 -18.47
C LYS A 163 5.18 -1.18 -18.55
N ALA A 164 4.41 -0.54 -19.42
CA ALA A 164 2.99 -0.86 -19.58
C ALA A 164 2.77 -2.31 -20.07
N LYS A 165 3.58 -2.78 -21.01
CA LYS A 165 3.56 -4.18 -21.51
C LYS A 165 3.82 -5.17 -20.37
N LEU A 166 4.89 -4.94 -19.59
CA LEU A 166 5.23 -5.78 -18.44
C LEU A 166 4.14 -5.78 -17.37
N LEU A 167 3.69 -4.59 -16.92
CA LEU A 167 2.65 -4.49 -15.90
C LEU A 167 1.34 -5.15 -16.34
N ASN A 168 0.99 -5.00 -17.62
CA ASN A 168 -0.21 -5.63 -18.16
C ASN A 168 -0.11 -7.15 -18.13
N ALA A 169 1.02 -7.70 -18.56
CA ALA A 169 1.26 -9.14 -18.55
C ALA A 169 1.30 -9.73 -17.13
N LEU A 170 1.83 -8.98 -16.16
CA LEU A 170 1.86 -9.37 -14.74
C LEU A 170 0.53 -9.10 -14.01
N GLY A 171 -0.47 -8.52 -14.67
CA GLY A 171 -1.75 -8.15 -14.04
C GLY A 171 -1.65 -7.00 -13.04
N LEU A 172 -0.55 -6.23 -13.06
CA LEU A 172 -0.33 -5.12 -12.13
C LEU A 172 -0.97 -3.81 -12.60
N PRO A 173 -1.41 -2.93 -11.67
CA PRO A 173 -1.97 -1.64 -12.00
C PRO A 173 -1.01 -0.76 -12.81
N PRO A 174 -1.46 -0.07 -13.88
CA PRO A 174 -0.58 0.74 -14.73
C PRO A 174 -0.06 2.01 -14.04
N ARG A 175 -0.74 2.47 -12.98
CA ARG A 175 -0.47 3.75 -12.29
C ARG A 175 0.30 3.60 -10.99
N LEU A 176 1.00 2.49 -10.79
CA LEU A 176 1.92 2.38 -9.65
C LEU A 176 3.04 3.42 -9.78
N SER A 177 3.32 4.16 -8.71
CA SER A 177 4.52 4.99 -8.59
C SER A 177 5.77 4.10 -8.69
N LYS A 178 6.95 4.69 -8.93
CA LYS A 178 8.21 3.92 -8.99
C LYS A 178 8.46 3.16 -7.68
N LYS A 179 8.17 3.78 -6.54
CA LYS A 179 8.33 3.17 -5.23
C LYS A 179 7.38 1.98 -5.06
N GLU A 180 6.09 2.19 -5.26
CA GLU A 180 5.07 1.12 -5.17
C GLU A 180 5.39 -0.04 -6.12
N LEU A 181 5.89 0.26 -7.33
CA LEU A 181 6.27 -0.77 -8.29
C LEU A 181 7.41 -1.65 -7.77
N VAL A 182 8.53 -1.05 -7.34
CA VAL A 182 9.68 -1.80 -6.81
C VAL A 182 9.27 -2.63 -5.59
N GLU A 183 8.51 -2.04 -4.67
CA GLU A 183 8.03 -2.75 -3.48
C GLU A 183 7.09 -3.91 -3.84
N ALA A 184 6.13 -3.70 -4.77
CA ALA A 184 5.23 -4.75 -5.23
C ALA A 184 5.98 -5.90 -5.92
N LEU A 185 6.93 -5.57 -6.80
CA LEU A 185 7.74 -6.58 -7.50
C LEU A 185 8.56 -7.42 -6.51
N ASN A 186 9.24 -6.80 -5.54
CA ASN A 186 10.00 -7.49 -4.51
C ASN A 186 9.14 -8.35 -3.57
N ARG A 187 7.88 -7.97 -3.35
CA ARG A 187 6.95 -8.78 -2.54
C ARG A 187 6.37 -9.96 -3.29
N LEU A 188 6.17 -9.82 -4.60
CA LEU A 188 5.51 -10.85 -5.41
C LEU A 188 6.48 -11.83 -6.03
N TYR A 189 7.70 -11.40 -6.38
CA TYR A 189 8.69 -12.17 -7.15
C TYR A 189 10.06 -12.13 -6.48
N THR A 190 10.88 -13.17 -6.70
CA THR A 190 12.34 -13.05 -6.53
C THR A 190 12.93 -12.34 -7.74
N PHE A 191 14.19 -11.87 -7.62
CA PHE A 191 14.88 -11.22 -8.74
C PHE A 191 14.94 -12.14 -9.97
N GLU A 192 15.31 -13.41 -9.77
CA GLU A 192 15.48 -14.41 -10.83
C GLU A 192 14.14 -14.70 -11.53
N GLN A 193 13.06 -14.85 -10.76
CA GLN A 193 11.72 -15.06 -11.32
C GLN A 193 11.28 -13.90 -12.20
N LEU A 194 11.51 -12.66 -11.74
CA LEU A 194 11.11 -11.50 -12.51
C LEU A 194 12.01 -11.30 -13.74
N ASP A 195 13.32 -11.54 -13.61
CA ASP A 195 14.27 -11.43 -14.72
C ASP A 195 13.90 -12.39 -15.88
N GLU A 196 13.56 -13.62 -15.56
CA GLU A 196 13.08 -14.60 -16.54
C GLU A 196 11.74 -14.17 -17.18
N LEU A 197 10.77 -13.75 -16.36
CA LEU A 197 9.46 -13.30 -16.84
C LEU A 197 9.56 -12.08 -17.76
N ARG A 198 10.36 -11.07 -17.39
CA ARG A 198 10.52 -9.88 -18.21
C ARG A 198 11.15 -10.18 -19.57
N LEU A 199 12.13 -11.09 -19.61
CA LEU A 199 12.75 -11.52 -20.88
C LEU A 199 11.73 -12.13 -21.81
N LYS A 200 10.88 -13.02 -21.32
CA LYS A 200 9.79 -13.63 -22.09
C LYS A 200 8.78 -12.60 -22.58
N ILE A 201 8.38 -11.67 -21.70
CA ILE A 201 7.33 -10.68 -22.01
C ILE A 201 7.83 -9.59 -22.97
N LEU A 202 9.04 -9.08 -22.78
CA LEU A 202 9.53 -7.93 -23.54
C LEU A 202 10.11 -8.31 -24.91
N ASN A 203 10.55 -9.55 -25.09
CA ASN A 203 11.08 -10.07 -26.36
C ASN A 203 10.01 -10.73 -27.24
N SER A 204 8.80 -10.93 -26.73
CA SER A 204 7.62 -11.34 -27.50
C SER A 204 6.92 -10.13 -28.15
#